data_fba4fe129d8e921242bfe7741410448c
#
_entry.id   fba4fe129d8e921242bfe7741410448c
#
_cell.length_a   1.000
_cell.length_b   1.000
_cell.length_c   1.000
_cell.angle_alpha   90.00
_cell.angle_beta   90.00
_cell.angle_gamma   90.00
#
_symmetry.space_group_name_H-M   'P 1'
#
loop_
_entity.id
_entity.type
_entity.pdbx_description
1 polymer ?
#
loop_
_entity_poly.entity_id
_entity_poly.type
_entity_poly.pdbx_seq_one_letter_code
_entity_poly.pdbx_strand_id
1 'polypeptide(L)'
;MNPERLSRQPEALIPMVIETTNRGERAFDIYSRLLKDRIIFIGTPIDDQVANVVMAQLLFLASEDPDKDINIYINSPGGVVTDGLAIYDTMRYVSPRVSTVCMGLAASMATVLLAGGTAGMRFALPNTRILIHQPSGGIQGQATDIQIHAKEILRMRQTLNEMLARHTGQPIEKIERDTERDFFLSAQEAKEYGIIDDIIVTSSRDGRSAAKDGRLELAAAGGGKPEPRLEREREGPKTSL
;
A
#
# COMPACT_ATOMS: atom_id res chain seq x y z
N MET A 1 15.12 -14.64 40.74
CA MET A 1 14.06 -14.26 39.80
C MET A 1 14.55 -14.56 38.41
N ASN A 2 13.86 -15.43 37.67
CA ASN A 2 14.31 -15.94 36.37
C ASN A 2 14.01 -14.87 35.29
N PRO A 3 15.02 -14.35 34.57
CA PRO A 3 14.83 -13.28 33.56
C PRO A 3 14.08 -13.75 32.30
N GLU A 4 13.82 -15.04 32.13
CA GLU A 4 13.14 -15.59 30.94
C GLU A 4 11.59 -15.40 30.95
N ARG A 5 11.00 -14.81 31.98
CA ARG A 5 9.54 -14.60 32.05
C ARG A 5 9.03 -13.29 31.46
N LEU A 6 9.89 -12.43 30.91
CA LEU A 6 9.51 -11.07 30.50
C LEU A 6 9.36 -10.83 28.99
N SER A 7 9.42 -11.85 28.14
CA SER A 7 9.40 -11.63 26.67
C SER A 7 8.32 -12.37 25.88
N ARG A 8 7.29 -12.89 26.52
CA ARG A 8 6.08 -13.29 25.76
C ARG A 8 5.12 -12.11 25.75
N GLN A 9 5.22 -11.27 24.71
CA GLN A 9 4.07 -10.45 24.34
C GLN A 9 2.92 -11.42 24.03
N PRO A 10 1.71 -11.17 24.57
CA PRO A 10 0.57 -12.01 24.23
C PRO A 10 0.41 -11.95 22.70
N GLU A 11 0.49 -13.09 22.03
CA GLU A 11 0.13 -13.20 20.62
C GLU A 11 -1.27 -12.61 20.49
N ALA A 12 -1.42 -11.60 19.64
CA ALA A 12 -2.72 -10.99 19.41
C ALA A 12 -3.67 -12.08 18.91
N LEU A 13 -4.73 -12.33 19.65
CA LEU A 13 -5.71 -13.34 19.30
C LEU A 13 -6.41 -12.89 18.02
N ILE A 14 -6.18 -13.60 16.91
CA ILE A 14 -6.86 -13.34 15.64
C ILE A 14 -8.30 -13.86 15.77
N PRO A 15 -9.33 -12.98 15.75
CA PRO A 15 -10.71 -13.41 15.95
C PRO A 15 -11.22 -14.19 14.75
N MET A 16 -12.08 -15.18 15.04
CA MET A 16 -12.82 -15.93 14.03
C MET A 16 -14.19 -15.31 13.81
N VAL A 17 -14.61 -15.25 12.54
CA VAL A 17 -15.92 -14.76 12.10
C VAL A 17 -16.68 -15.93 11.48
N ILE A 18 -17.95 -16.11 11.85
CA ILE A 18 -18.83 -17.12 11.28
C ILE A 18 -19.79 -16.46 10.29
N GLU A 19 -19.76 -16.90 9.06
CA GLU A 19 -20.76 -16.53 8.04
C GLU A 19 -21.77 -17.65 7.89
N THR A 20 -23.05 -17.31 8.05
CA THR A 20 -24.16 -18.22 7.78
C THR A 20 -24.65 -17.99 6.35
N THR A 21 -24.60 -19.03 5.52
CA THR A 21 -25.09 -19.01 4.13
C THR A 21 -26.17 -20.08 3.95
N ASN A 22 -26.87 -20.05 2.82
CA ASN A 22 -27.84 -21.11 2.45
C ASN A 22 -27.21 -22.52 2.34
N ARG A 23 -25.86 -22.61 2.35
CA ARG A 23 -25.09 -23.87 2.28
C ARG A 23 -24.49 -24.27 3.62
N GLY A 24 -24.85 -23.60 4.72
CA GLY A 24 -24.33 -23.82 6.07
C GLY A 24 -23.42 -22.70 6.57
N GLU A 25 -22.85 -22.95 7.74
CA GLU A 25 -21.93 -22.03 8.40
C GLU A 25 -20.47 -22.27 7.96
N ARG A 26 -19.74 -21.17 7.78
CA ARG A 26 -18.30 -21.19 7.49
C ARG A 26 -17.59 -20.25 8.44
N ALA A 27 -16.53 -20.74 9.08
CA ALA A 27 -15.65 -19.95 9.93
C ALA A 27 -14.45 -19.43 9.11
N PHE A 28 -14.13 -18.16 9.28
CA PHE A 28 -12.95 -17.51 8.72
C PHE A 28 -12.22 -16.77 9.82
N ASP A 29 -10.90 -16.69 9.77
CA ASP A 29 -10.23 -15.65 10.51
C ASP A 29 -10.54 -14.27 9.89
N ILE A 30 -10.34 -13.20 10.67
CA ILE A 30 -10.75 -11.85 10.23
C ILE A 30 -10.01 -11.41 8.95
N TYR A 31 -8.74 -11.77 8.76
CA TYR A 31 -7.97 -11.39 7.57
C TYR A 31 -8.44 -12.17 6.34
N SER A 32 -8.70 -13.47 6.46
CA SER A 32 -9.29 -14.27 5.39
C SER A 32 -10.68 -13.77 5.01
N ARG A 33 -11.45 -13.26 5.97
CA ARG A 33 -12.77 -12.67 5.70
C ARG A 33 -12.64 -11.36 4.92
N LEU A 34 -11.70 -10.48 5.33
CA LEU A 34 -11.43 -9.22 4.62
C LEU A 34 -10.90 -9.48 3.21
N LEU A 35 -10.07 -10.51 3.01
CA LEU A 35 -9.54 -10.88 1.70
C LEU A 35 -10.66 -11.22 0.70
N LYS A 36 -11.77 -11.83 1.14
CA LYS A 36 -12.95 -12.05 0.27
C LYS A 36 -13.55 -10.75 -0.26
N ASP A 37 -13.42 -9.66 0.50
CA ASP A 37 -13.84 -8.32 0.09
C ASP A 37 -12.70 -7.55 -0.63
N ARG A 38 -11.65 -8.28 -1.04
CA ARG A 38 -10.47 -7.76 -1.76
C ARG A 38 -9.68 -6.75 -0.93
N ILE A 39 -9.66 -6.96 0.37
CA ILE A 39 -8.94 -6.11 1.34
C ILE A 39 -7.72 -6.88 1.85
N ILE A 40 -6.55 -6.27 1.68
CA ILE A 40 -5.27 -6.69 2.25
C ILE A 40 -4.90 -5.73 3.37
N PHE A 41 -4.38 -6.24 4.48
CA PHE A 41 -4.00 -5.41 5.62
C PHE A 41 -2.51 -5.57 5.95
N ILE A 42 -1.77 -4.45 5.92
CA ILE A 42 -0.38 -4.38 6.36
C ILE A 42 -0.35 -3.61 7.69
N GLY A 43 -0.38 -4.37 8.78
CA GLY A 43 -0.53 -3.84 10.14
C GLY A 43 0.70 -4.03 11.05
N THR A 44 1.82 -4.48 10.49
CA THR A 44 3.04 -4.83 11.23
C THR A 44 4.28 -4.28 10.49
N PRO A 45 5.48 -4.38 11.08
CA PRO A 45 6.71 -4.18 10.31
C PRO A 45 6.76 -5.12 9.09
N ILE A 46 7.34 -4.61 7.99
CA ILE A 46 7.47 -5.33 6.72
C ILE A 46 8.75 -6.17 6.79
N ASP A 47 8.59 -7.48 6.80
CA ASP A 47 9.62 -8.49 6.71
C ASP A 47 9.31 -9.47 5.58
N ASP A 48 10.14 -10.50 5.42
CA ASP A 48 10.00 -11.52 4.39
C ASP A 48 8.67 -12.30 4.48
N GLN A 49 8.17 -12.56 5.68
CA GLN A 49 6.91 -13.27 5.90
C GLN A 49 5.72 -12.42 5.47
N VAL A 50 5.68 -11.15 5.90
CA VAL A 50 4.64 -10.19 5.50
C VAL A 50 4.67 -9.99 3.99
N ALA A 51 5.85 -9.81 3.40
CA ALA A 51 5.99 -9.62 1.96
C ALA A 51 5.45 -10.81 1.16
N ASN A 52 5.84 -12.04 1.53
CA ASN A 52 5.39 -13.25 0.86
C ASN A 52 3.86 -13.42 0.95
N VAL A 53 3.25 -13.15 2.11
CA VAL A 53 1.80 -13.24 2.28
C VAL A 53 1.08 -12.18 1.45
N VAL A 54 1.53 -10.92 1.47
CA VAL A 54 0.90 -9.83 0.70
C VAL A 54 1.02 -10.07 -0.80
N MET A 55 2.19 -10.50 -1.29
CA MET A 55 2.36 -10.88 -2.70
C MET A 55 1.43 -12.01 -3.12
N ALA A 56 1.32 -13.07 -2.31
CA ALA A 56 0.42 -14.18 -2.58
C ALA A 56 -1.04 -13.73 -2.63
N GLN A 57 -1.47 -12.85 -1.73
CA GLN A 57 -2.82 -12.27 -1.71
C GLN A 57 -3.09 -11.41 -2.95
N LEU A 58 -2.13 -10.57 -3.37
CA LEU A 58 -2.24 -9.76 -4.58
C LEU A 58 -2.40 -10.64 -5.83
N LEU A 59 -1.56 -11.67 -5.99
CA LEU A 59 -1.62 -12.61 -7.10
C LEU A 59 -2.93 -13.41 -7.10
N PHE A 60 -3.38 -13.88 -5.94
CA PHE A 60 -4.64 -14.59 -5.79
C PHE A 60 -5.83 -13.72 -6.22
N LEU A 61 -5.93 -12.48 -5.71
CA LEU A 61 -7.01 -11.58 -6.05
C LEU A 61 -6.99 -11.17 -7.54
N ALA A 62 -5.81 -10.97 -8.11
CA ALA A 62 -5.67 -10.67 -9.53
C ALA A 62 -6.11 -11.85 -10.42
N SER A 63 -5.85 -13.10 -10.00
CA SER A 63 -6.29 -14.29 -10.72
C SER A 63 -7.79 -14.57 -10.58
N GLU A 64 -8.39 -14.19 -9.44
CA GLU A 64 -9.81 -14.38 -9.17
C GLU A 64 -10.69 -13.44 -10.00
N ASP A 65 -10.33 -12.16 -10.07
CA ASP A 65 -11.04 -11.15 -10.86
C ASP A 65 -10.08 -10.01 -11.24
N PRO A 66 -9.58 -9.97 -12.46
CA PRO A 66 -8.59 -8.98 -12.90
C PRO A 66 -9.16 -7.56 -13.07
N ASP A 67 -10.49 -7.41 -13.10
CA ASP A 67 -11.15 -6.12 -13.36
C ASP A 67 -11.57 -5.41 -12.07
N LYS A 68 -11.57 -6.11 -10.93
CA LYS A 68 -11.93 -5.53 -9.64
C LYS A 68 -10.73 -4.99 -8.87
N ASP A 69 -10.88 -3.81 -8.31
CA ASP A 69 -9.87 -3.15 -7.50
C ASP A 69 -9.46 -3.98 -6.27
N ILE A 70 -8.21 -3.81 -5.85
CA ILE A 70 -7.67 -4.35 -4.61
C ILE A 70 -7.42 -3.18 -3.66
N ASN A 71 -7.79 -3.33 -2.39
CA ASN A 71 -7.60 -2.31 -1.36
C ASN A 71 -6.54 -2.76 -0.35
N ILE A 72 -5.48 -1.97 -0.18
CA ILE A 72 -4.44 -2.21 0.83
C ILE A 72 -4.59 -1.19 1.94
N TYR A 73 -4.90 -1.65 3.15
CA TYR A 73 -4.93 -0.83 4.35
C TYR A 73 -3.58 -0.92 5.07
N ILE A 74 -3.00 0.23 5.39
CA ILE A 74 -1.63 0.35 5.90
C ILE A 74 -1.62 1.01 7.27
N ASN A 75 -1.07 0.29 8.26
CA ASN A 75 -0.71 0.80 9.59
C ASN A 75 0.63 0.18 10.00
N SER A 76 1.73 0.68 9.42
CA SER A 76 3.04 0.02 9.51
C SER A 76 4.17 1.03 9.69
N PRO A 77 5.17 0.71 10.53
CA PRO A 77 6.39 1.52 10.67
C PRO A 77 7.34 1.38 9.47
N GLY A 78 7.01 0.59 8.45
CA GLY A 78 7.93 0.21 7.39
C GLY A 78 8.70 -1.07 7.74
N GLY A 79 9.90 -1.23 7.21
CA GLY A 79 10.69 -2.43 7.46
C GLY A 79 11.77 -2.65 6.40
N VAL A 80 12.02 -3.91 6.05
CA VAL A 80 13.08 -4.31 5.13
C VAL A 80 12.79 -3.79 3.72
N VAL A 81 13.75 -3.06 3.14
CA VAL A 81 13.58 -2.39 1.84
C VAL A 81 13.30 -3.39 0.72
N THR A 82 14.05 -4.49 0.66
CA THR A 82 13.89 -5.51 -0.38
C THR A 82 12.52 -6.18 -0.34
N ASP A 83 12.00 -6.41 0.85
CA ASP A 83 10.69 -7.03 1.06
C ASP A 83 9.56 -6.07 0.66
N GLY A 84 9.71 -4.79 1.03
CA GLY A 84 8.78 -3.78 0.58
C GLY A 84 8.82 -3.53 -0.93
N LEU A 85 9.99 -3.57 -1.57
CA LEU A 85 10.12 -3.49 -3.03
C LEU A 85 9.44 -4.69 -3.73
N ALA A 86 9.52 -5.88 -3.15
CA ALA A 86 8.83 -7.06 -3.68
C ALA A 86 7.29 -6.87 -3.66
N ILE A 87 6.74 -6.30 -2.57
CA ILE A 87 5.31 -5.94 -2.52
C ILE A 87 5.00 -4.87 -3.58
N TYR A 88 5.79 -3.79 -3.64
CA TYR A 88 5.59 -2.69 -4.57
C TYR A 88 5.57 -3.17 -6.03
N ASP A 89 6.56 -3.97 -6.42
CA ASP A 89 6.64 -4.50 -7.79
C ASP A 89 5.45 -5.41 -8.10
N THR A 90 4.99 -6.19 -7.12
CA THR A 90 3.78 -7.02 -7.27
C THR A 90 2.52 -6.16 -7.42
N MET A 91 2.37 -5.06 -6.66
CA MET A 91 1.28 -4.09 -6.85
C MET A 91 1.27 -3.51 -8.27
N ARG A 92 2.45 -3.31 -8.87
CA ARG A 92 2.59 -2.79 -10.24
C ARG A 92 2.43 -3.86 -11.33
N TYR A 93 2.68 -5.11 -10.99
CA TYR A 93 2.59 -6.26 -11.90
C TYR A 93 1.17 -6.73 -12.12
N VAL A 94 0.33 -6.72 -11.09
CA VAL A 94 -1.06 -7.21 -11.17
C VAL A 94 -1.93 -6.29 -12.02
N SER A 95 -2.91 -6.85 -12.72
CA SER A 95 -3.84 -6.12 -13.59
C SER A 95 -4.84 -5.22 -12.83
N PRO A 96 -5.41 -5.65 -11.68
CA PRO A 96 -6.31 -4.81 -10.88
C PRO A 96 -5.66 -3.50 -10.46
N ARG A 97 -6.46 -2.43 -10.39
CA ARG A 97 -6.01 -1.20 -9.74
C ARG A 97 -5.85 -1.47 -8.24
N VAL A 98 -4.82 -0.89 -7.66
CA VAL A 98 -4.51 -1.05 -6.23
C VAL A 98 -4.76 0.27 -5.52
N SER A 99 -5.78 0.32 -4.69
CA SER A 99 -6.04 1.42 -3.78
C SER A 99 -5.25 1.25 -2.49
N THR A 100 -4.71 2.34 -1.95
CA THR A 100 -3.96 2.33 -0.68
C THR A 100 -4.58 3.29 0.31
N VAL A 101 -4.72 2.87 1.56
CA VAL A 101 -5.34 3.67 2.63
C VAL A 101 -4.47 3.63 3.88
N CYS A 102 -3.91 4.76 4.29
CA CYS A 102 -3.19 4.86 5.56
C CYS A 102 -4.17 4.97 6.73
N MET A 103 -4.02 4.08 7.73
CA MET A 103 -4.79 4.06 8.98
C MET A 103 -3.82 4.08 10.16
N GLY A 104 -3.62 5.23 10.78
CA GLY A 104 -2.68 5.39 11.89
C GLY A 104 -1.29 5.83 11.43
N LEU A 105 -0.45 4.91 10.99
CA LEU A 105 0.93 5.20 10.60
C LEU A 105 1.29 4.56 9.24
N ALA A 106 1.90 5.33 8.37
CA ALA A 106 2.71 4.82 7.28
C ALA A 106 4.10 5.45 7.35
N ALA A 107 5.12 4.66 7.66
CA ALA A 107 6.48 5.16 7.81
C ALA A 107 7.46 4.40 6.91
N SER A 108 8.49 5.11 6.43
CA SER A 108 9.59 4.49 5.69
C SER A 108 9.09 3.71 4.47
N MET A 109 9.40 2.43 4.36
CA MET A 109 8.96 1.58 3.26
C MET A 109 7.43 1.50 3.12
N ALA A 110 6.67 1.58 4.22
CA ALA A 110 5.20 1.61 4.18
C ALA A 110 4.66 2.89 3.50
N THR A 111 5.38 4.03 3.60
CA THR A 111 5.03 5.25 2.85
C THR A 111 5.27 5.07 1.35
N VAL A 112 6.32 4.36 0.96
CA VAL A 112 6.57 4.03 -0.46
C VAL A 112 5.44 3.17 -1.03
N LEU A 113 4.95 2.18 -0.25
CA LEU A 113 3.78 1.38 -0.65
C LEU A 113 2.51 2.22 -0.73
N LEU A 114 2.27 3.13 0.23
CA LEU A 114 1.15 4.06 0.21
C LEU A 114 1.16 4.92 -1.05
N ALA A 115 2.29 5.55 -1.35
CA ALA A 115 2.48 6.37 -2.54
C ALA A 115 2.41 5.56 -3.85
N GLY A 116 2.77 4.26 -3.79
CA GLY A 116 2.77 3.32 -4.91
C GLY A 116 1.39 2.86 -5.37
N GLY A 117 0.33 3.20 -4.65
CA GLY A 117 -1.05 2.94 -5.08
C GLY A 117 -1.38 3.58 -6.43
N THR A 118 -2.48 3.14 -7.03
CA THR A 118 -2.98 3.72 -8.29
C THR A 118 -3.28 5.20 -8.09
N ALA A 119 -2.82 6.05 -8.99
CA ALA A 119 -3.07 7.49 -8.95
C ALA A 119 -4.57 7.79 -8.87
N GLY A 120 -4.96 8.69 -7.97
CA GLY A 120 -6.35 8.99 -7.62
C GLY A 120 -6.99 8.02 -6.61
N MET A 121 -6.25 6.98 -6.16
CA MET A 121 -6.76 5.97 -5.24
C MET A 121 -5.84 5.78 -4.02
N ARG A 122 -5.11 6.81 -3.62
CA ARG A 122 -4.21 6.82 -2.46
C ARG A 122 -4.82 7.72 -1.38
N PHE A 123 -5.13 7.14 -0.23
CA PHE A 123 -5.92 7.81 0.79
C PHE A 123 -5.26 7.73 2.18
N ALA A 124 -5.71 8.60 3.07
CA ALA A 124 -5.39 8.53 4.50
C ALA A 124 -6.60 8.91 5.35
N LEU A 125 -6.67 8.42 6.58
CA LEU A 125 -7.60 8.91 7.58
C LEU A 125 -7.08 10.22 8.20
N PRO A 126 -7.95 11.09 8.76
CA PRO A 126 -7.56 12.47 9.15
C PRO A 126 -6.43 12.57 10.19
N ASN A 127 -6.33 11.59 11.09
CA ASN A 127 -5.36 11.62 12.20
C ASN A 127 -4.12 10.77 11.96
N THR A 128 -3.87 10.36 10.71
CA THR A 128 -2.70 9.54 10.37
C THR A 128 -1.40 10.33 10.46
N ARG A 129 -0.30 9.60 10.61
CA ARG A 129 1.06 10.12 10.48
C ARG A 129 1.75 9.40 9.35
N ILE A 130 2.42 10.17 8.53
CA ILE A 130 3.19 9.68 7.39
C ILE A 130 4.63 10.13 7.60
N LEU A 131 5.58 9.22 7.40
CA LEU A 131 7.01 9.49 7.60
C LEU A 131 7.79 9.03 6.39
N ILE A 132 8.60 9.93 5.84
CA ILE A 132 9.64 9.62 4.86
C ILE A 132 11.01 9.84 5.47
N HIS A 133 11.95 8.97 5.15
CA HIS A 133 13.37 9.08 5.50
C HIS A 133 14.20 8.16 4.60
N GLN A 134 15.53 8.40 4.60
CA GLN A 134 16.46 7.52 3.89
C GLN A 134 16.54 6.13 4.55
N PRO A 135 16.91 5.08 3.78
CA PRO A 135 17.12 3.75 4.37
C PRO A 135 18.23 3.78 5.40
N SER A 136 18.01 3.10 6.51
CA SER A 136 19.02 2.88 7.54
C SER A 136 19.55 1.45 7.44
N GLY A 137 20.83 1.28 7.69
CA GLY A 137 21.47 -0.03 7.72
C GLY A 137 22.80 0.04 8.45
N GLY A 138 23.27 -1.09 8.91
CA GLY A 138 24.58 -1.23 9.53
C GLY A 138 25.22 -2.53 9.08
N ILE A 139 26.55 -2.56 8.95
CA ILE A 139 27.30 -3.74 8.62
C ILE A 139 28.59 -3.79 9.42
N GLN A 140 29.00 -4.99 9.78
CA GLN A 140 30.29 -5.32 10.35
C GLN A 140 30.97 -6.35 9.45
N GLY A 141 32.27 -6.20 9.22
CA GLY A 141 33.03 -7.12 8.39
C GLY A 141 34.35 -6.52 7.92
N GLN A 142 34.92 -7.11 6.89
CA GLN A 142 36.13 -6.61 6.26
C GLN A 142 35.87 -5.29 5.53
N ALA A 143 36.90 -4.45 5.39
CA ALA A 143 36.77 -3.14 4.76
C ALA A 143 36.10 -3.20 3.35
N THR A 144 36.45 -4.22 2.57
CA THR A 144 35.87 -4.44 1.24
C THR A 144 34.38 -4.75 1.30
N ASP A 145 33.94 -5.60 2.26
CA ASP A 145 32.53 -5.93 2.45
C ASP A 145 31.72 -4.71 2.87
N ILE A 146 32.26 -3.90 3.77
CA ILE A 146 31.66 -2.64 4.19
C ILE A 146 31.46 -1.69 2.99
N GLN A 147 32.46 -1.59 2.10
CA GLN A 147 32.34 -0.76 0.88
C GLN A 147 31.27 -1.26 -0.08
N ILE A 148 31.16 -2.58 -0.27
CA ILE A 148 30.13 -3.19 -1.14
C ILE A 148 28.73 -2.87 -0.60
N HIS A 149 28.50 -3.07 0.69
CA HIS A 149 27.20 -2.81 1.29
C HIS A 149 26.87 -1.30 1.38
N ALA A 150 27.85 -0.45 1.63
CA ALA A 150 27.65 1.00 1.59
C ALA A 150 27.19 1.46 0.19
N LYS A 151 27.77 0.92 -0.87
CA LYS A 151 27.34 1.17 -2.24
C LYS A 151 25.89 0.74 -2.48
N GLU A 152 25.50 -0.44 -1.97
CA GLU A 152 24.14 -0.95 -2.16
C GLU A 152 23.12 -0.12 -1.38
N ILE A 153 23.43 0.31 -0.15
CA ILE A 153 22.57 1.23 0.62
C ILE A 153 22.35 2.55 -0.13
N LEU A 154 23.40 3.13 -0.70
CA LEU A 154 23.30 4.36 -1.49
C LEU A 154 22.45 4.16 -2.75
N ARG A 155 22.58 3.01 -3.42
CA ARG A 155 21.72 2.64 -4.56
C ARG A 155 20.27 2.52 -4.17
N MET A 156 19.96 1.82 -3.07
CA MET A 156 18.60 1.69 -2.54
C MET A 156 18.02 3.06 -2.19
N ARG A 157 18.80 3.94 -1.55
CA ARG A 157 18.38 5.33 -1.26
C ARG A 157 17.98 6.06 -2.54
N GLN A 158 18.80 6.00 -3.57
CA GLN A 158 18.49 6.63 -4.85
C GLN A 158 17.20 6.06 -5.47
N THR A 159 17.06 4.74 -5.50
CA THR A 159 15.86 4.07 -6.03
C THR A 159 14.59 4.52 -5.30
N LEU A 160 14.60 4.55 -3.96
CA LEU A 160 13.44 4.97 -3.17
C LEU A 160 13.10 6.46 -3.38
N ASN A 161 14.12 7.32 -3.47
CA ASN A 161 13.91 8.74 -3.78
C ASN A 161 13.29 8.96 -5.16
N GLU A 162 13.77 8.25 -6.18
CA GLU A 162 13.21 8.28 -7.54
C GLU A 162 11.75 7.77 -7.57
N MET A 163 11.45 6.72 -6.79
CA MET A 163 10.07 6.22 -6.64
C MET A 163 9.17 7.27 -6.00
N LEU A 164 9.59 7.87 -4.89
CA LEU A 164 8.83 8.94 -4.23
C LEU A 164 8.65 10.14 -5.15
N ALA A 165 9.70 10.60 -5.83
CA ALA A 165 9.61 11.71 -6.78
C ALA A 165 8.59 11.43 -7.90
N ARG A 166 8.61 10.22 -8.45
CA ARG A 166 7.65 9.79 -9.49
C ARG A 166 6.21 9.79 -9.01
N HIS A 167 5.94 9.31 -7.80
CA HIS A 167 4.60 9.19 -7.28
C HIS A 167 4.03 10.49 -6.73
N THR A 168 4.88 11.34 -6.17
CA THR A 168 4.47 12.61 -5.56
C THR A 168 4.47 13.78 -6.54
N GLY A 169 5.21 13.66 -7.65
CA GLY A 169 5.47 14.77 -8.56
C GLY A 169 6.43 15.83 -8.01
N GLN A 170 7.06 15.59 -6.85
CA GLN A 170 8.05 16.49 -6.29
C GLN A 170 9.39 16.37 -7.02
N PRO A 171 10.16 17.47 -7.13
CA PRO A 171 11.53 17.43 -7.65
C PRO A 171 12.40 16.47 -6.82
N ILE A 172 13.32 15.76 -7.48
CA ILE A 172 14.18 14.76 -6.82
C ILE A 172 15.03 15.40 -5.72
N GLU A 173 15.52 16.62 -5.94
CA GLU A 173 16.34 17.37 -4.97
C GLU A 173 15.54 17.72 -3.71
N LYS A 174 14.23 17.90 -3.84
CA LYS A 174 13.34 18.11 -2.68
C LYS A 174 13.16 16.81 -1.89
N ILE A 175 12.93 15.69 -2.59
CA ILE A 175 12.82 14.36 -1.97
C ILE A 175 14.13 14.02 -1.23
N GLU A 176 15.29 14.19 -1.85
CA GLU A 176 16.61 13.92 -1.25
C GLU A 176 16.83 14.73 0.02
N ARG A 177 16.49 16.01 0.01
CA ARG A 177 16.60 16.88 1.19
C ARG A 177 15.65 16.46 2.31
N ASP A 178 14.38 16.21 1.95
CA ASP A 178 13.33 15.93 2.93
C ASP A 178 13.47 14.51 3.53
N THR A 179 14.06 13.56 2.79
CA THR A 179 14.35 12.20 3.28
C THR A 179 15.69 12.07 4.02
N GLU A 180 16.51 13.12 4.08
CA GLU A 180 17.82 13.06 4.76
C GLU A 180 17.69 12.70 6.25
N ARG A 181 16.59 13.13 6.88
CA ARG A 181 16.21 12.81 8.26
C ARG A 181 14.72 12.51 8.31
N ASP A 182 14.24 12.10 9.47
CA ASP A 182 12.82 11.87 9.70
C ASP A 182 12.00 13.11 9.34
N PHE A 183 11.14 12.96 8.34
CA PHE A 183 10.24 13.99 7.87
C PHE A 183 8.80 13.52 8.04
N PHE A 184 8.17 14.03 9.10
CA PHE A 184 6.79 13.69 9.45
C PHE A 184 5.78 14.60 8.75
N LEU A 185 4.70 13.99 8.28
CA LEU A 185 3.60 14.64 7.62
C LEU A 185 2.28 14.22 8.29
N SER A 186 1.39 15.17 8.52
CA SER A 186 -0.02 14.91 8.74
C SER A 186 -0.70 14.44 7.45
N ALA A 187 -1.94 13.99 7.53
CA ALA A 187 -2.70 13.60 6.33
C ALA A 187 -2.82 14.77 5.33
N GLN A 188 -3.04 15.99 5.84
CA GLN A 188 -3.17 17.19 4.99
C GLN A 188 -1.85 17.51 4.28
N GLU A 189 -0.74 17.53 5.02
CA GLU A 189 0.59 17.77 4.44
C GLU A 189 0.98 16.68 3.43
N ALA A 190 0.61 15.42 3.69
CA ALA A 190 0.87 14.31 2.77
C ALA A 190 0.07 14.43 1.45
N LYS A 191 -1.16 14.97 1.51
CA LYS A 191 -1.95 15.31 0.33
C LYS A 191 -1.30 16.44 -0.46
N GLU A 192 -0.89 17.51 0.20
CA GLU A 192 -0.21 18.65 -0.43
C GLU A 192 1.17 18.26 -1.01
N TYR A 193 1.84 17.30 -0.37
CA TYR A 193 3.11 16.74 -0.83
C TYR A 193 2.94 15.81 -2.04
N GLY A 194 1.76 15.21 -2.23
CA GLY A 194 1.43 14.29 -3.31
C GLY A 194 1.64 12.81 -2.97
N ILE A 195 1.88 12.47 -1.70
CA ILE A 195 1.98 11.08 -1.25
C ILE A 195 0.62 10.39 -1.34
N ILE A 196 -0.46 11.11 -1.01
CA ILE A 196 -1.84 10.66 -1.13
C ILE A 196 -2.64 11.59 -2.02
N ASP A 197 -3.77 11.11 -2.52
CA ASP A 197 -4.66 11.87 -3.40
C ASP A 197 -5.77 12.57 -2.60
N ASP A 198 -6.29 11.92 -1.53
CA ASP A 198 -7.33 12.52 -0.69
C ASP A 198 -7.36 11.97 0.74
N ILE A 199 -8.12 12.67 1.60
CA ILE A 199 -8.35 12.31 3.00
C ILE A 199 -9.78 11.81 3.14
N ILE A 200 -9.94 10.58 3.65
CA ILE A 200 -11.26 10.00 3.90
C ILE A 200 -11.82 10.62 5.20
N VAL A 201 -12.65 11.63 5.05
CA VAL A 201 -13.38 12.22 6.17
C VAL A 201 -14.73 11.51 6.26
N THR A 202 -15.01 10.87 7.40
CA THR A 202 -16.36 10.36 7.66
C THR A 202 -17.29 11.57 7.67
N SER A 203 -18.27 11.62 6.76
CA SER A 203 -19.34 12.60 6.87
C SER A 203 -19.95 12.48 8.25
N SER A 204 -20.01 13.60 8.99
CA SER A 204 -20.61 13.69 10.30
C SER A 204 -21.93 12.90 10.31
N ARG A 205 -22.08 12.00 11.27
CA ARG A 205 -23.32 11.27 11.53
C ARG A 205 -24.36 12.22 12.11
N ASP A 206 -24.68 13.29 11.41
CA ASP A 206 -25.87 14.08 11.64
C ASP A 206 -26.99 13.52 10.78
N GLY A 207 -27.70 12.56 11.35
CA GLY A 207 -29.05 12.22 10.96
C GLY A 207 -29.22 11.18 9.86
N ARG A 208 -29.53 9.95 10.28
CA ARG A 208 -30.34 8.90 9.65
C ARG A 208 -29.68 7.95 8.65
N SER A 209 -29.45 6.75 9.17
CA SER A 209 -29.86 5.46 8.58
C SER A 209 -29.68 5.28 7.08
N ALA A 210 -28.54 4.70 6.72
CA ALA A 210 -28.47 3.78 5.59
C ALA A 210 -27.53 2.62 5.93
N ALA A 211 -27.89 1.86 6.99
CA ALA A 211 -27.38 0.51 7.17
C ALA A 211 -28.39 -0.43 6.51
N LYS A 212 -28.33 -0.55 5.19
CA LYS A 212 -28.88 -1.69 4.45
C LYS A 212 -27.80 -2.10 3.44
N ASP A 213 -27.38 -3.33 3.60
CA ASP A 213 -26.37 -4.05 2.83
C ASP A 213 -24.93 -3.67 3.17
N GLY A 214 -24.23 -4.60 3.86
CA GLY A 214 -22.84 -4.50 4.34
C GLY A 214 -21.76 -4.36 3.27
N ARG A 215 -21.94 -3.42 2.36
CA ARG A 215 -20.94 -2.93 1.43
C ARG A 215 -20.48 -1.56 1.89
N LEU A 216 -19.22 -1.48 2.28
CA LEU A 216 -18.48 -0.22 2.26
C LEU A 216 -18.39 0.25 0.79
N GLU A 217 -19.42 0.99 0.34
CA GLU A 217 -19.25 1.78 -0.87
C GLU A 217 -18.31 2.93 -0.53
N LEU A 218 -17.04 2.79 -0.90
CA LEU A 218 -16.13 3.92 -1.07
C LEU A 218 -16.77 4.80 -2.16
N ALA A 219 -17.39 5.91 -1.73
CA ALA A 219 -17.96 6.87 -2.64
C ALA A 219 -16.86 7.33 -3.61
N ALA A 220 -17.02 6.96 -4.87
CA ALA A 220 -16.22 7.47 -5.98
C ALA A 220 -16.45 8.98 -6.10
N ALA A 221 -15.59 9.77 -5.49
CA ALA A 221 -15.49 11.20 -5.78
C ALA A 221 -14.67 11.34 -7.07
N GLY A 222 -15.36 11.51 -8.21
CA GLY A 222 -14.66 11.76 -9.46
C GLY A 222 -15.52 11.39 -10.67
N GLY A 223 -16.66 12.07 -10.85
CA GLY A 223 -17.42 12.02 -12.09
C GLY A 223 -16.70 12.71 -13.24
N GLY A 224 -15.71 12.06 -13.83
CA GLY A 224 -15.21 12.37 -15.16
C GLY A 224 -15.88 11.44 -16.16
N LYS A 225 -16.71 11.98 -17.06
CA LYS A 225 -17.28 11.23 -18.19
C LYS A 225 -16.15 10.62 -19.01
N PRO A 226 -16.24 9.35 -19.44
CA PRO A 226 -15.26 8.79 -20.35
C PRO A 226 -15.37 9.52 -21.70
N GLU A 227 -14.23 10.03 -22.20
CA GLU A 227 -14.14 10.50 -23.58
C GLU A 227 -14.37 9.33 -24.55
N PRO A 228 -15.04 9.56 -25.68
CA PRO A 228 -15.32 8.52 -26.67
C PRO A 228 -14.01 8.03 -27.29
N ARG A 229 -13.81 6.72 -27.30
CA ARG A 229 -12.76 6.04 -28.05
C ARG A 229 -12.86 6.40 -29.52
N LEU A 230 -11.84 7.03 -30.06
CA LEU A 230 -11.63 7.14 -31.49
C LEU A 230 -11.40 5.74 -32.07
N GLU A 231 -12.37 5.25 -32.84
CA GLU A 231 -12.21 4.06 -33.66
C GLU A 231 -11.12 4.33 -34.70
N ARG A 232 -10.04 3.58 -34.62
CA ARG A 232 -9.04 3.53 -35.70
C ARG A 232 -9.62 2.65 -36.80
N GLU A 233 -10.00 3.29 -37.86
CA GLU A 233 -10.33 2.63 -39.14
C GLU A 233 -9.13 1.79 -39.59
N ARG A 234 -9.36 0.50 -39.77
CA ARG A 234 -8.39 -0.43 -40.39
C ARG A 234 -8.51 -0.24 -41.90
N GLU A 235 -7.62 0.50 -42.49
CA GLU A 235 -7.40 0.43 -43.92
C GLU A 235 -6.77 -0.93 -44.29
N GLY A 236 -7.50 -1.73 -45.02
CA GLY A 236 -7.03 -2.98 -45.62
C GLY A 236 -6.09 -2.71 -46.80
N PRO A 237 -5.20 -3.65 -47.15
CA PRO A 237 -4.27 -3.47 -48.24
C PRO A 237 -5.01 -3.51 -49.59
N LYS A 238 -4.87 -2.44 -50.38
CA LYS A 238 -5.24 -2.42 -51.80
C LYS A 238 -4.25 -3.22 -52.59
N THR A 239 -4.69 -4.37 -53.08
CA THR A 239 -4.06 -5.12 -54.17
C THR A 239 -4.30 -4.36 -55.47
N SER A 240 -3.27 -4.02 -56.21
CA SER A 240 -3.30 -3.66 -57.62
C SER A 240 -2.23 -4.40 -58.39
N LEU A 241 -2.66 -5.06 -59.35
CA LEU A 241 -2.06 -5.61 -60.56
C LEU A 241 -0.67 -5.06 -60.95
#